data_e2b3ab626886240bf9e4375c37f568f3
#
_entry.id   e2b3ab626886240bf9e4375c37f568f3
#
_cell.length_a   1.000
_cell.length_b   1.000
_cell.length_c   1.000
_cell.angle_alpha   90.00
_cell.angle_beta   90.00
_cell.angle_gamma   90.00
#
_symmetry.space_group_name_H-M   'P 1'
#
loop_
_entity.id
_entity.type
_entity.pdbx_description
1 polymer ?
#
loop_
_entity_poly.entity_id
_entity_poly.type
_entity_poly.pdbx_seq_one_letter_code
_entity_poly.pdbx_strand_id
1 'polypeptide(L)'
;MQLRPYFRRWTDWMLTTDKRQRIRLAMSGLAALLMVFCLVVMNSVAAAGLASTSEVRVWTACSVLGLIAVYAAIRSGWSRRFKDPALTLAQILYAITCCAAAFVIAGPARGVTLPILAIILMFGIFGLTTRQMLGVLVFRLVAFGVASGVVAARDE
;
A
#
# COMPACT_ATOMS: atom_id res chain seq x y z
N MET A 1 3.42 -37.75 -8.53
CA MET A 1 4.29 -36.58 -8.34
C MET A 1 3.66 -35.73 -7.23
N GLN A 2 4.11 -35.91 -5.95
CA GLN A 2 3.43 -35.43 -4.73
C GLN A 2 4.12 -34.15 -4.23
N LEU A 3 3.84 -33.02 -4.85
CA LEU A 3 4.25 -31.70 -4.33
C LEU A 3 3.17 -31.02 -3.44
N ARG A 4 2.03 -31.70 -3.23
CA ARG A 4 0.87 -31.17 -2.48
C ARG A 4 1.06 -30.99 -0.97
N PRO A 5 1.81 -31.82 -0.19
CA PRO A 5 1.85 -31.65 1.27
C PRO A 5 2.74 -30.47 1.72
N TYR A 6 3.82 -30.15 1.02
CA TYR A 6 4.72 -29.04 1.38
C TYR A 6 4.09 -27.67 1.10
N PHE A 7 3.42 -27.50 -0.06
CA PHE A 7 2.71 -26.27 -0.39
C PHE A 7 1.57 -25.97 0.59
N ARG A 8 0.86 -27.01 1.05
CA ARG A 8 -0.23 -26.88 2.02
C ARG A 8 0.27 -26.46 3.39
N ARG A 9 1.40 -26.96 3.84
CA ARG A 9 2.03 -26.60 5.11
C ARG A 9 2.52 -25.14 5.12
N TRP A 10 3.10 -24.68 4.04
CA TRP A 10 3.53 -23.28 3.87
C TRP A 10 2.33 -22.32 3.81
N THR A 11 1.29 -22.67 3.06
CA THR A 11 0.07 -21.85 2.99
C THR A 11 -0.70 -21.83 4.32
N ASP A 12 -0.71 -22.92 5.07
CA ASP A 12 -1.36 -22.98 6.39
C ASP A 12 -0.57 -22.20 7.45
N TRP A 13 0.75 -22.14 7.32
CA TRP A 13 1.60 -21.33 8.19
C TRP A 13 1.46 -19.83 7.90
N MET A 14 1.38 -19.44 6.63
CA MET A 14 1.24 -18.03 6.23
C MET A 14 -0.20 -17.52 6.33
N LEU A 15 -1.21 -18.36 6.00
CA LEU A 15 -2.60 -17.94 5.79
C LEU A 15 -3.58 -18.37 6.88
N THR A 16 -3.12 -19.05 7.95
CA THR A 16 -3.98 -19.60 9.03
C THR A 16 -5.10 -20.56 8.57
N THR A 17 -5.63 -21.38 9.46
CA THR A 17 -6.69 -22.38 9.18
C THR A 17 -8.10 -21.79 9.11
N ASP A 18 -8.32 -20.57 9.61
CA ASP A 18 -9.61 -19.88 9.54
C ASP A 18 -9.89 -19.36 8.13
N LYS A 19 -10.91 -19.92 7.46
CA LYS A 19 -11.28 -19.59 6.06
C LYS A 19 -11.54 -18.07 5.84
N ARG A 20 -12.16 -17.40 6.81
CA ARG A 20 -12.43 -15.96 6.72
C ARG A 20 -11.15 -15.13 6.86
N GLN A 21 -10.26 -15.51 7.75
CA GLN A 21 -8.99 -14.83 7.95
C GLN A 21 -8.03 -15.08 6.76
N ARG A 22 -8.11 -16.26 6.14
CA ARG A 22 -7.36 -16.60 4.93
C ARG A 22 -7.71 -15.69 3.75
N ILE A 23 -8.99 -15.39 3.53
CA ILE A 23 -9.43 -14.45 2.47
C ILE A 23 -8.89 -13.05 2.74
N ARG A 24 -8.95 -12.57 3.99
CA ARG A 24 -8.43 -11.25 4.40
C ARG A 24 -6.92 -11.14 4.17
N LEU A 25 -6.17 -12.18 4.55
CA LEU A 25 -4.72 -12.22 4.32
C LEU A 25 -4.39 -12.29 2.82
N ALA A 26 -5.18 -12.99 2.01
CA ALA A 26 -4.99 -13.04 0.57
C ALA A 26 -5.22 -11.66 -0.08
N MET A 27 -6.26 -10.92 0.34
CA MET A 27 -6.52 -9.55 -0.13
C MET A 27 -5.42 -8.58 0.31
N SER A 28 -4.95 -8.70 1.57
CA SER A 28 -3.81 -7.91 2.05
C SER A 28 -2.50 -8.30 1.33
N GLY A 29 -2.33 -9.56 0.96
CA GLY A 29 -1.21 -10.05 0.15
C GLY A 29 -1.18 -9.42 -1.25
N LEU A 30 -2.34 -9.26 -1.88
CA LEU A 30 -2.45 -8.58 -3.17
C LEU A 30 -2.09 -7.09 -3.08
N ALA A 31 -2.54 -6.41 -2.01
CA ALA A 31 -2.13 -5.03 -1.72
C ALA A 31 -0.63 -4.92 -1.45
N ALA A 32 -0.05 -5.91 -0.74
CA ALA A 32 1.39 -5.99 -0.50
C ALA A 32 2.18 -6.19 -1.81
N LEU A 33 1.69 -7.04 -2.73
CA LEU A 33 2.31 -7.24 -4.04
C LEU A 33 2.36 -5.92 -4.85
N LEU A 34 1.26 -5.16 -4.85
CA LEU A 34 1.23 -3.83 -5.48
C LEU A 34 2.25 -2.90 -4.84
N MET A 35 2.35 -2.89 -3.50
CA MET A 35 3.33 -2.06 -2.81
C MET A 35 4.77 -2.47 -3.15
N VAL A 36 5.07 -3.78 -3.23
CA VAL A 36 6.39 -4.27 -3.67
C VAL A 36 6.72 -3.77 -5.06
N PHE A 37 5.76 -3.78 -5.99
CA PHE A 37 5.93 -3.18 -7.31
C PHE A 37 6.27 -1.69 -7.22
N CYS A 38 5.55 -0.92 -6.38
CA CYS A 38 5.86 0.50 -6.16
C CYS A 38 7.27 0.71 -5.58
N LEU A 39 7.71 -0.15 -4.65
CA LEU A 39 9.07 -0.12 -4.10
C LEU A 39 10.13 -0.33 -5.18
N VAL A 40 9.92 -1.31 -6.07
CA VAL A 40 10.83 -1.58 -7.18
C VAL A 40 10.90 -0.38 -8.13
N VAL A 41 9.76 0.19 -8.52
CA VAL A 41 9.69 1.36 -9.39
C VAL A 41 10.41 2.56 -8.78
N MET A 42 10.14 2.90 -7.51
CA MET A 42 10.77 4.05 -6.86
C MET A 42 12.28 3.88 -6.67
N ASN A 43 12.73 2.67 -6.33
CA ASN A 43 14.17 2.40 -6.25
C ASN A 43 14.85 2.44 -7.63
N SER A 44 14.16 2.04 -8.70
CA SER A 44 14.64 2.19 -10.08
C SER A 44 14.75 3.66 -10.49
N VAL A 45 13.78 4.50 -10.11
CA VAL A 45 13.81 5.97 -10.32
C VAL A 45 15.03 6.58 -9.61
N ALA A 46 15.30 6.17 -8.36
CA ALA A 46 16.48 6.62 -7.63
C ALA A 46 17.80 6.13 -8.26
N ALA A 47 17.84 4.87 -8.71
CA ALA A 47 19.01 4.31 -9.39
C ALA A 47 19.30 5.01 -10.73
N ALA A 48 18.27 5.52 -11.42
CA ALA A 48 18.39 6.34 -12.63
C ALA A 48 18.81 7.79 -12.34
N GLY A 49 19.01 8.17 -11.07
CA GLY A 49 19.40 9.54 -10.66
C GLY A 49 18.27 10.57 -10.74
N LEU A 50 17.02 10.13 -10.93
CA LEU A 50 15.85 11.02 -11.05
C LEU A 50 15.22 11.41 -9.70
N ALA A 51 15.63 10.74 -8.61
CA ALA A 51 15.18 11.02 -7.24
C ALA A 51 16.33 10.86 -6.25
N SER A 52 16.22 11.54 -5.10
CA SER A 52 17.20 11.41 -4.01
C SER A 52 17.18 9.99 -3.43
N THR A 53 18.32 9.31 -3.50
CA THR A 53 18.47 7.95 -2.95
C THR A 53 18.19 7.88 -1.45
N SER A 54 18.54 8.93 -0.68
CA SER A 54 18.28 8.99 0.75
C SER A 54 16.80 9.09 1.06
N GLU A 55 16.05 9.95 0.35
CA GLU A 55 14.61 10.11 0.53
C GLU A 55 13.87 8.82 0.14
N VAL A 56 14.26 8.19 -0.98
CA VAL A 56 13.67 6.91 -1.42
C VAL A 56 13.95 5.79 -0.43
N ARG A 57 15.13 5.73 0.19
CA ARG A 57 15.43 4.73 1.24
C ARG A 57 14.54 4.91 2.47
N VAL A 58 14.38 6.13 2.96
CA VAL A 58 13.50 6.43 4.09
C VAL A 58 12.06 6.06 3.75
N TRP A 59 11.58 6.48 2.58
CA TRP A 59 10.24 6.13 2.10
C TRP A 59 10.05 4.61 1.98
N THR A 60 11.04 3.89 1.44
CA THR A 60 11.03 2.42 1.34
C THR A 60 10.93 1.78 2.73
N ALA A 61 11.73 2.23 3.69
CA ALA A 61 11.71 1.71 5.06
C ALA A 61 10.34 1.94 5.73
N CYS A 62 9.78 3.14 5.64
CA CYS A 62 8.45 3.45 6.16
C CYS A 62 7.37 2.58 5.49
N SER A 63 7.45 2.40 4.16
CA SER A 63 6.49 1.60 3.41
C SER A 63 6.52 0.12 3.81
N VAL A 64 7.70 -0.44 4.00
CA VAL A 64 7.88 -1.84 4.45
C VAL A 64 7.39 -2.01 5.89
N LEU A 65 7.73 -1.09 6.79
CA LEU A 65 7.27 -1.14 8.19
C LEU A 65 5.75 -1.09 8.29
N GLY A 66 5.08 -0.25 7.50
CA GLY A 66 3.63 -0.20 7.47
C GLY A 66 2.99 -1.48 6.95
N LEU A 67 3.56 -2.12 5.92
CA LEU A 67 3.11 -3.43 5.45
C LEU A 67 3.24 -4.50 6.53
N ILE A 68 4.36 -4.53 7.22
CA ILE A 68 4.61 -5.47 8.34
C ILE A 68 3.59 -5.22 9.45
N ALA A 69 3.33 -3.96 9.81
CA ALA A 69 2.36 -3.61 10.84
C ALA A 69 0.94 -4.07 10.49
N VAL A 70 0.49 -3.84 9.25
CA VAL A 70 -0.82 -4.30 8.76
C VAL A 70 -0.90 -5.83 8.79
N TYR A 71 0.12 -6.52 8.27
CA TYR A 71 0.18 -7.99 8.28
C TYR A 71 0.12 -8.52 9.71
N ALA A 72 0.92 -7.98 10.62
CA ALA A 72 0.95 -8.37 12.02
C ALA A 72 -0.40 -8.15 12.70
N ALA A 73 -1.07 -7.02 12.44
CA ALA A 73 -2.39 -6.71 12.99
C ALA A 73 -3.47 -7.70 12.51
N ILE A 74 -3.44 -8.10 11.25
CA ILE A 74 -4.37 -9.10 10.71
C ILE A 74 -4.02 -10.50 11.25
N ARG A 75 -2.74 -10.86 11.28
CA ARG A 75 -2.26 -12.18 11.69
C ARG A 75 -2.47 -12.47 13.17
N SER A 76 -2.25 -11.46 14.03
CA SER A 76 -2.51 -11.55 15.48
C SER A 76 -4.00 -11.62 15.83
N GLY A 77 -4.88 -11.37 14.86
CA GLY A 77 -6.33 -11.29 15.09
C GLY A 77 -6.79 -10.01 15.78
N TRP A 78 -5.87 -9.06 16.06
CA TRP A 78 -6.20 -7.76 16.66
C TRP A 78 -7.20 -6.99 15.80
N SER A 79 -7.09 -7.11 14.48
CA SER A 79 -8.01 -6.51 13.50
C SER A 79 -9.47 -6.96 13.66
N ARG A 80 -9.74 -8.11 14.31
CA ARG A 80 -11.11 -8.62 14.54
C ARG A 80 -11.96 -7.71 15.45
N ARG A 81 -11.31 -6.80 16.21
CA ARG A 81 -11.98 -5.81 17.07
C ARG A 81 -12.59 -4.64 16.30
N PHE A 82 -12.19 -4.46 15.05
CA PHE A 82 -12.66 -3.36 14.19
C PHE A 82 -13.86 -3.79 13.34
N LYS A 83 -14.69 -2.82 12.94
CA LYS A 83 -15.81 -3.03 12.00
C LYS A 83 -15.35 -3.55 10.63
N ASP A 84 -14.13 -3.16 10.22
CA ASP A 84 -13.42 -3.70 9.06
C ASP A 84 -12.23 -4.55 9.51
N PRO A 85 -12.42 -5.86 9.73
CA PRO A 85 -11.35 -6.74 10.19
C PRO A 85 -10.27 -7.02 9.14
N ALA A 86 -10.50 -6.66 7.88
CA ALA A 86 -9.49 -6.71 6.82
C ALA A 86 -8.63 -5.46 6.78
N LEU A 87 -8.97 -4.43 7.57
CA LEU A 87 -8.32 -3.11 7.60
C LEU A 87 -8.22 -2.48 6.20
N THR A 88 -9.19 -2.76 5.33
CA THR A 88 -9.18 -2.33 3.92
C THR A 88 -9.11 -0.80 3.81
N LEU A 89 -9.92 -0.09 4.61
CA LEU A 89 -9.89 1.37 4.65
C LEU A 89 -8.52 1.89 5.09
N ALA A 90 -7.94 1.32 6.17
CA ALA A 90 -6.64 1.73 6.69
C ALA A 90 -5.52 1.47 5.66
N GLN A 91 -5.55 0.33 4.97
CA GLN A 91 -4.59 -0.01 3.93
C GLN A 91 -4.66 0.97 2.75
N ILE A 92 -5.87 1.35 2.32
CA ILE A 92 -6.06 2.30 1.21
C ILE A 92 -5.58 3.70 1.59
N LEU A 93 -5.94 4.20 2.77
CA LEU A 93 -5.46 5.50 3.25
C LEU A 93 -3.94 5.52 3.37
N TYR A 94 -3.35 4.45 3.90
CA TYR A 94 -1.90 4.29 3.98
C TYR A 94 -1.25 4.26 2.58
N ALA A 95 -1.80 3.51 1.63
CA ALA A 95 -1.29 3.44 0.26
C ALA A 95 -1.36 4.80 -0.45
N ILE A 96 -2.44 5.57 -0.25
CA ILE A 96 -2.56 6.94 -0.78
C ILE A 96 -1.49 7.84 -0.17
N THR A 97 -1.24 7.75 1.14
CA THR A 97 -0.20 8.53 1.82
C THR A 97 1.19 8.20 1.27
N CYS A 98 1.52 6.91 1.12
CA CYS A 98 2.77 6.48 0.50
C CYS A 98 2.90 6.97 -0.95
N CYS A 99 1.80 6.95 -1.72
CA CYS A 99 1.77 7.41 -3.09
C CYS A 99 1.96 8.93 -3.19
N ALA A 100 1.34 9.72 -2.30
CA ALA A 100 1.53 11.17 -2.23
C ALA A 100 2.97 11.53 -1.82
N ALA A 101 3.56 10.81 -0.87
CA ALA A 101 4.97 10.98 -0.51
C ALA A 101 5.90 10.64 -1.69
N ALA A 102 5.64 9.53 -2.40
CA ALA A 102 6.37 9.16 -3.61
C ALA A 102 6.28 10.24 -4.70
N PHE A 103 5.10 10.85 -4.87
CA PHE A 103 4.90 11.98 -5.81
C PHE A 103 5.82 13.16 -5.50
N VAL A 104 6.01 13.50 -4.21
CA VAL A 104 6.92 14.59 -3.79
C VAL A 104 8.38 14.25 -4.10
N ILE A 105 8.83 13.02 -3.81
CA ILE A 105 10.25 12.65 -3.89
C ILE A 105 10.67 12.14 -5.29
N ALA A 106 9.72 11.78 -6.15
CA ALA A 106 10.02 11.21 -7.48
C ALA A 106 10.55 12.23 -8.51
N GLY A 107 10.58 13.52 -8.18
CA GLY A 107 11.12 14.55 -9.05
C GLY A 107 10.47 14.53 -10.46
N PRO A 108 11.27 14.51 -11.55
CA PRO A 108 10.74 14.46 -12.92
C PRO A 108 9.88 13.22 -13.22
N ALA A 109 10.07 12.12 -12.48
CA ALA A 109 9.34 10.87 -12.67
C ALA A 109 7.98 10.82 -11.92
N ARG A 110 7.54 11.90 -11.28
CA ARG A 110 6.32 11.96 -10.45
C ARG A 110 5.05 11.46 -11.14
N GLY A 111 4.97 11.55 -12.47
CA GLY A 111 3.85 11.05 -13.26
C GLY A 111 3.58 9.54 -13.10
N VAL A 112 4.59 8.76 -12.73
CA VAL A 112 4.48 7.31 -12.49
C VAL A 112 3.52 6.99 -11.31
N THR A 113 3.35 7.91 -10.36
CA THR A 113 2.49 7.72 -9.20
C THR A 113 0.99 7.74 -9.55
N LEU A 114 0.59 8.38 -10.64
CA LEU A 114 -0.82 8.54 -11.02
C LEU A 114 -1.50 7.21 -11.41
N PRO A 115 -0.90 6.36 -12.28
CA PRO A 115 -1.44 5.01 -12.56
C PRO A 115 -1.54 4.15 -11.29
N ILE A 116 -0.54 4.22 -10.40
CA ILE A 116 -0.53 3.49 -9.14
C ILE A 116 -1.71 3.92 -8.27
N LEU A 117 -1.94 5.23 -8.16
CA LEU A 117 -3.07 5.78 -7.44
C LEU A 117 -4.42 5.30 -8.00
N ALA A 118 -4.55 5.22 -9.33
CA ALA A 118 -5.76 4.67 -9.96
C ALA A 118 -6.02 3.22 -9.56
N ILE A 119 -4.97 2.38 -9.52
CA ILE A 119 -5.07 0.98 -9.07
C ILE A 119 -5.49 0.91 -7.59
N ILE A 120 -4.90 1.74 -6.71
CA ILE A 120 -5.28 1.81 -5.29
C ILE A 120 -6.78 2.12 -5.14
N LEU A 121 -7.30 3.08 -5.91
CA LEU A 121 -8.71 3.45 -5.87
C LEU A 121 -9.62 2.35 -6.41
N MET A 122 -9.20 1.60 -7.44
CA MET A 122 -9.92 0.43 -7.94
C MET A 122 -10.11 -0.62 -6.84
N PHE A 123 -9.06 -0.89 -6.04
CA PHE A 123 -9.20 -1.78 -4.87
C PHE A 123 -10.23 -1.27 -3.87
N GLY A 124 -10.32 0.04 -3.69
CA GLY A 124 -11.31 0.68 -2.81
C GLY A 124 -12.75 0.40 -3.24
N ILE A 125 -13.04 0.41 -4.53
CA ILE A 125 -14.38 0.18 -5.07
C ILE A 125 -14.92 -1.21 -4.69
N PHE A 126 -14.03 -2.22 -4.65
CA PHE A 126 -14.43 -3.60 -4.33
C PHE A 126 -14.53 -3.87 -2.83
N GLY A 127 -13.87 -3.08 -1.97
CA GLY A 127 -13.77 -3.38 -0.54
C GLY A 127 -14.46 -2.38 0.40
N LEU A 128 -14.84 -1.20 -0.08
CA LEU A 128 -15.37 -0.11 0.75
C LEU A 128 -16.85 0.18 0.45
N THR A 129 -17.55 0.68 1.47
CA THR A 129 -18.88 1.26 1.28
C THR A 129 -18.80 2.60 0.56
N THR A 130 -19.91 3.05 -0.07
CA THR A 130 -19.98 4.34 -0.77
C THR A 130 -19.55 5.52 0.10
N ARG A 131 -19.94 5.53 1.39
CA ARG A 131 -19.54 6.59 2.34
C ARG A 131 -18.03 6.58 2.61
N GLN A 132 -17.45 5.40 2.78
CA GLN A 132 -16.01 5.26 2.98
C GLN A 132 -15.24 5.67 1.72
N MET A 133 -15.74 5.29 0.55
CA MET A 133 -15.12 5.67 -0.73
C MET A 133 -15.15 7.18 -0.95
N LEU A 134 -16.24 7.86 -0.58
CA LEU A 134 -16.30 9.32 -0.61
C LEU A 134 -15.24 9.96 0.30
N GLY A 135 -15.08 9.43 1.52
CA GLY A 135 -14.03 9.87 2.46
C GLY A 135 -12.61 9.65 1.89
N VAL A 136 -12.38 8.51 1.24
CA VAL A 136 -11.11 8.21 0.55
C VAL A 136 -10.83 9.20 -0.58
N LEU A 137 -11.84 9.57 -1.37
CA LEU A 137 -11.69 10.56 -2.44
C LEU A 137 -11.32 11.94 -1.89
N VAL A 138 -11.99 12.39 -0.82
CA VAL A 138 -11.66 13.66 -0.15
C VAL A 138 -10.23 13.60 0.41
N PHE A 139 -9.87 12.51 1.12
CA PHE A 139 -8.52 12.33 1.65
C PHE A 139 -7.46 12.37 0.55
N ARG A 140 -7.71 11.72 -0.58
CA ARG A 140 -6.83 11.76 -1.75
C ARG A 140 -6.62 13.19 -2.26
N LEU A 141 -7.70 13.97 -2.41
CA LEU A 141 -7.62 15.36 -2.87
C LEU A 141 -6.77 16.21 -1.93
N VAL A 142 -6.96 16.06 -0.63
CA VAL A 142 -6.17 16.77 0.39
C VAL A 142 -4.71 16.32 0.33
N ALA A 143 -4.43 15.01 0.33
CA ALA A 143 -3.07 14.46 0.34
C ALA A 143 -2.27 14.90 -0.89
N PHE A 144 -2.85 14.83 -2.09
CA PHE A 144 -2.18 15.26 -3.31
C PHE A 144 -2.15 16.79 -3.46
N GLY A 145 -3.14 17.52 -2.93
CA GLY A 145 -3.10 18.98 -2.85
C GLY A 145 -1.91 19.46 -2.00
N VAL A 146 -1.73 18.87 -0.82
CA VAL A 146 -0.57 19.14 0.04
C VAL A 146 0.73 18.74 -0.66
N ALA A 147 0.79 17.56 -1.27
CA ALA A 147 1.96 17.09 -2.00
C ALA A 147 2.36 18.04 -3.14
N SER A 148 1.37 18.53 -3.90
CA SER A 148 1.60 19.50 -4.97
C SER A 148 2.09 20.85 -4.43
N GLY A 149 1.55 21.32 -3.30
CA GLY A 149 2.03 22.52 -2.62
C GLY A 149 3.48 22.40 -2.15
N VAL A 150 3.85 21.23 -1.58
CA VAL A 150 5.24 20.97 -1.18
C VAL A 150 6.19 20.96 -2.40
N VAL A 151 5.74 20.37 -3.51
CA VAL A 151 6.53 20.37 -4.75
C VAL A 151 6.72 21.81 -5.26
N ALA A 152 5.66 22.61 -5.33
CA ALA A 152 5.75 24.01 -5.76
C ALA A 152 6.74 24.80 -4.90
N ALA A 153 6.68 24.63 -3.57
CA ALA A 153 7.61 25.29 -2.64
C ALA A 153 9.06 24.79 -2.71
N ARG A 154 9.32 23.61 -3.29
CA ARG A 154 10.69 23.10 -3.51
C ARG A 154 11.28 23.54 -4.85
N ASP A 155 10.43 23.85 -5.81
CA ASP A 155 10.82 24.26 -7.17
C ASP A 155 11.04 25.81 -7.26
N GLU A 156 10.68 26.58 -6.20
CA GLU A 156 11.01 28.00 -5.99
C GLU A 156 12.41 28.19 -5.36
#